data_5611f4bafb6674c3abb5de1401a71e7d
#
_entry.id   5611f4bafb6674c3abb5de1401a71e7d
#
_cell.length_a   1.000
_cell.length_b   1.000
_cell.length_c   1.000
_cell.angle_alpha   90.00
_cell.angle_beta   90.00
_cell.angle_gamma   90.00
#
_symmetry.space_group_name_H-M   'P 1'
#
loop_
_entity.id
_entity.type
_entity.pdbx_description
1 polymer ?
#
loop_
_entity_poly.entity_id
_entity_poly.type
_entity_poly.pdbx_seq_one_letter_code
_entity_poly.pdbx_strand_id
1 'polypeptide(L)'
;MEKLEKLLENVWFTRGIHSLLVIIISVIIYKSIIYVLNKGEAKAKISIFTSNKGKTYLKLVKSIIRSVFIILTVLIVLQVNGVNVSSVLAGVGIFGVIFGLAIQDWLKDIIRGSSIISDDYFKVGDVVKYREIEGKILAIGLKTTKIKDLKTSNIISIANRNIDEAQIVSEFVYVKIPMPYEVKLKQAEKVVEDILKLIQNNETVIKCRYLGVTELADSAIEYLVEVTCNPEKKLQARRDAIHSILEGLEANKIDVPYTQIDIHNK
;
A
#
# COMPACT_ATOMS: atom_id res chain seq x y z
N MET A 1 -65.35 1.61 -24.41
CA MET A 1 -64.59 2.55 -23.51
C MET A 1 -65.10 2.47 -22.08
N GLU A 2 -66.39 2.54 -21.82
CA GLU A 2 -67.01 2.47 -20.49
C GLU A 2 -66.69 1.22 -19.64
N LYS A 3 -66.48 0.03 -20.26
CA LYS A 3 -66.01 -1.20 -19.56
C LYS A 3 -64.57 -1.13 -19.12
N LEU A 4 -63.70 -0.43 -19.84
CA LEU A 4 -62.29 -0.22 -19.47
C LEU A 4 -62.16 0.81 -18.34
N GLU A 5 -62.95 1.87 -18.36
CA GLU A 5 -63.01 2.89 -17.28
C GLU A 5 -63.48 2.26 -15.96
N LYS A 6 -64.57 1.44 -15.99
CA LYS A 6 -65.03 0.72 -14.79
C LYS A 6 -64.04 -0.31 -14.25
N LEU A 7 -63.23 -0.93 -15.12
CA LEU A 7 -62.11 -1.82 -14.67
C LEU A 7 -60.95 -1.07 -14.05
N LEU A 8 -60.64 0.16 -14.56
CA LEU A 8 -59.59 1.00 -14.02
C LEU A 8 -60.02 1.70 -12.70
N GLU A 9 -61.32 1.88 -12.47
CA GLU A 9 -61.86 2.36 -11.18
C GLU A 9 -61.81 1.30 -10.07
N ASN A 10 -61.64 0.02 -10.44
CA ASN A 10 -61.54 -1.06 -9.47
C ASN A 10 -60.16 -1.04 -8.79
N VAL A 11 -60.10 -0.65 -7.54
CA VAL A 11 -58.86 -0.53 -6.70
C VAL A 11 -58.04 -1.85 -6.71
N TRP A 12 -58.70 -3.00 -6.77
CA TRP A 12 -58.02 -4.28 -6.79
C TRP A 12 -57.34 -4.54 -8.15
N PHE A 13 -57.98 -4.14 -9.25
CA PHE A 13 -57.45 -4.27 -10.59
C PHE A 13 -56.23 -3.35 -10.80
N THR A 14 -56.32 -2.09 -10.38
CA THR A 14 -55.22 -1.14 -10.45
C THR A 14 -54.02 -1.55 -9.58
N ARG A 15 -54.22 -2.06 -8.38
CA ARG A 15 -53.18 -2.63 -7.53
C ARG A 15 -52.53 -3.84 -8.18
N GLY A 16 -53.31 -4.74 -8.83
CA GLY A 16 -52.79 -5.86 -9.56
C GLY A 16 -51.85 -5.46 -10.71
N ILE A 17 -52.26 -4.46 -11.51
CA ILE A 17 -51.43 -3.91 -12.58
C ILE A 17 -50.13 -3.30 -12.05
N HIS A 18 -50.20 -2.49 -10.99
CA HIS A 18 -49.01 -1.91 -10.40
C HIS A 18 -48.07 -2.96 -9.83
N SER A 19 -48.62 -4.02 -9.20
CA SER A 19 -47.80 -5.14 -8.70
C SER A 19 -47.10 -5.87 -9.84
N LEU A 20 -47.79 -6.11 -10.97
CA LEU A 20 -47.20 -6.73 -12.15
C LEU A 20 -46.10 -5.88 -12.77
N LEU A 21 -46.33 -4.55 -12.88
CA LEU A 21 -45.29 -3.61 -13.35
C LEU A 21 -44.06 -3.62 -12.48
N VAL A 22 -44.22 -3.59 -11.15
CA VAL A 22 -43.11 -3.67 -10.19
C VAL A 22 -42.29 -4.94 -10.38
N ILE A 23 -42.96 -6.10 -10.55
CA ILE A 23 -42.29 -7.38 -10.77
C ILE A 23 -41.51 -7.35 -12.10
N ILE A 24 -42.14 -6.87 -13.19
CA ILE A 24 -41.48 -6.78 -14.50
C ILE A 24 -40.26 -5.89 -14.45
N ILE A 25 -40.39 -4.70 -13.88
CA ILE A 25 -39.27 -3.75 -13.74
C ILE A 25 -38.14 -4.35 -12.88
N SER A 26 -38.48 -4.98 -11.75
CA SER A 26 -37.52 -5.64 -10.88
C SER A 26 -36.75 -6.76 -11.60
N VAL A 27 -37.45 -7.60 -12.38
CA VAL A 27 -36.83 -8.66 -13.17
C VAL A 27 -35.92 -8.10 -14.27
N ILE A 28 -36.32 -7.02 -14.94
CA ILE A 28 -35.50 -6.35 -15.96
C ILE A 28 -34.22 -5.82 -15.35
N ILE A 29 -34.30 -5.08 -14.21
CA ILE A 29 -33.14 -4.54 -13.51
C ILE A 29 -32.22 -5.68 -13.04
N TYR A 30 -32.78 -6.71 -12.40
CA TYR A 30 -32.01 -7.88 -11.97
C TYR A 30 -31.28 -8.56 -13.12
N LYS A 31 -31.96 -8.84 -14.23
CA LYS A 31 -31.33 -9.45 -15.42
C LYS A 31 -30.26 -8.56 -16.03
N SER A 32 -30.47 -7.24 -16.05
CA SER A 32 -29.48 -6.27 -16.53
C SER A 32 -28.19 -6.31 -15.68
N ILE A 33 -28.33 -6.32 -14.36
CA ILE A 33 -27.19 -6.43 -13.44
C ILE A 33 -26.43 -7.74 -13.65
N ILE A 34 -27.13 -8.87 -13.70
CA ILE A 34 -26.53 -10.19 -13.95
C ILE A 34 -25.85 -10.27 -15.31
N TYR A 35 -26.44 -9.66 -16.35
CA TYR A 35 -25.82 -9.57 -17.68
C TYR A 35 -24.50 -8.81 -17.66
N VAL A 36 -24.45 -7.65 -16.98
CA VAL A 36 -23.21 -6.86 -16.83
C VAL A 36 -22.14 -7.65 -16.08
N LEU A 37 -22.52 -8.33 -14.99
CA LEU A 37 -21.60 -9.18 -14.23
C LEU A 37 -21.05 -10.34 -15.09
N ASN A 38 -21.89 -11.01 -15.86
CA ASN A 38 -21.47 -12.10 -16.74
C ASN A 38 -20.55 -11.61 -17.88
N LYS A 39 -20.85 -10.43 -18.45
CA LYS A 39 -19.99 -9.81 -19.48
C LYS A 39 -18.64 -9.39 -18.92
N GLY A 40 -18.61 -8.89 -17.68
CA GLY A 40 -17.36 -8.59 -16.95
C GLY A 40 -16.54 -9.86 -16.71
N GLU A 41 -17.18 -10.95 -16.29
CA GLU A 41 -16.52 -12.26 -16.11
C GLU A 41 -15.88 -12.77 -17.41
N ALA A 42 -16.57 -12.64 -18.53
CA ALA A 42 -16.08 -13.10 -19.85
C ALA A 42 -14.90 -12.25 -20.38
N LYS A 43 -14.86 -10.95 -20.05
CA LYS A 43 -13.78 -10.03 -20.46
C LYS A 43 -12.57 -10.06 -19.53
N ALA A 44 -12.75 -10.38 -18.25
CA ALA A 44 -11.69 -10.42 -17.27
C ALA A 44 -10.82 -11.65 -17.48
N LYS A 45 -9.72 -11.51 -18.23
CA LYS A 45 -8.60 -12.48 -18.30
C LYS A 45 -7.83 -12.59 -16.96
N ILE A 46 -8.39 -12.09 -15.86
CA ILE A 46 -7.74 -12.08 -14.54
C ILE A 46 -7.85 -13.49 -13.96
N SER A 47 -6.71 -14.11 -13.68
CA SER A 47 -6.57 -15.48 -13.16
C SER A 47 -7.43 -15.78 -11.91
N ILE A 48 -7.83 -14.74 -11.15
CA ILE A 48 -8.70 -14.84 -9.99
C ILE A 48 -10.09 -15.36 -10.37
N PHE A 49 -10.66 -14.95 -11.52
CA PHE A 49 -12.01 -15.34 -11.95
C PHE A 49 -12.03 -16.69 -12.69
N THR A 50 -10.90 -17.14 -13.21
CA THR A 50 -10.79 -18.46 -13.88
C THR A 50 -10.55 -19.60 -12.91
N SER A 51 -10.08 -19.30 -11.69
CA SER A 51 -9.89 -20.28 -10.63
C SER A 51 -11.23 -20.83 -10.11
N ASN A 52 -11.27 -22.10 -9.69
CA ASN A 52 -12.45 -22.72 -9.06
C ASN A 52 -12.95 -21.90 -7.85
N LYS A 53 -12.06 -21.30 -7.08
CA LYS A 53 -12.40 -20.38 -5.97
C LYS A 53 -13.12 -19.13 -6.47
N GLY A 54 -12.64 -18.50 -7.54
CA GLY A 54 -13.27 -17.31 -8.13
C GLY A 54 -14.67 -17.55 -8.63
N LYS A 55 -14.93 -18.70 -9.30
CA LYS A 55 -16.27 -19.10 -9.74
C LYS A 55 -17.23 -19.29 -8.58
N THR A 56 -16.76 -19.82 -7.45
CA THR A 56 -17.56 -19.98 -6.23
C THR A 56 -17.95 -18.65 -5.64
N TYR A 57 -17.01 -17.69 -5.54
CA TYR A 57 -17.30 -16.33 -5.06
C TYR A 57 -18.32 -15.61 -5.93
N LEU A 58 -18.18 -15.68 -7.26
CA LEU A 58 -19.17 -15.10 -8.18
C LEU A 58 -20.56 -15.70 -8.02
N LYS A 59 -20.65 -17.04 -7.82
CA LYS A 59 -21.91 -17.71 -7.54
C LYS A 59 -22.57 -17.21 -6.25
N LEU A 60 -21.77 -17.03 -5.19
CA LEU A 60 -22.25 -16.47 -3.92
C LEU A 60 -22.75 -15.03 -4.08
N VAL A 61 -21.98 -14.16 -4.75
CA VAL A 61 -22.38 -12.77 -5.01
C VAL A 61 -23.70 -12.73 -5.81
N LYS A 62 -23.82 -13.50 -6.90
CA LYS A 62 -25.05 -13.59 -7.70
C LYS A 62 -26.23 -14.09 -6.85
N SER A 63 -26.01 -15.03 -5.94
CA SER A 63 -27.05 -15.56 -5.03
C SER A 63 -27.51 -14.48 -4.03
N ILE A 64 -26.58 -13.75 -3.43
CA ILE A 64 -26.90 -12.64 -2.51
C ILE A 64 -27.71 -11.56 -3.24
N ILE A 65 -27.26 -11.12 -4.42
CA ILE A 65 -27.99 -10.15 -5.24
C ILE A 65 -29.41 -10.62 -5.52
N ARG A 66 -29.58 -11.88 -5.91
CA ARG A 66 -30.91 -12.49 -6.15
C ARG A 66 -31.79 -12.39 -4.90
N SER A 67 -31.29 -12.81 -3.74
CA SER A 67 -32.05 -12.80 -2.49
C SER A 67 -32.48 -11.38 -2.11
N VAL A 68 -31.60 -10.40 -2.23
CA VAL A 68 -31.90 -8.99 -1.96
C VAL A 68 -32.98 -8.47 -2.91
N PHE A 69 -32.88 -8.77 -4.22
CA PHE A 69 -33.90 -8.36 -5.19
C PHE A 69 -35.25 -8.99 -4.91
N ILE A 70 -35.31 -10.26 -4.54
CA ILE A 70 -36.56 -10.95 -4.19
C ILE A 70 -37.20 -10.25 -2.97
N ILE A 71 -36.42 -10.01 -1.89
CA ILE A 71 -36.92 -9.38 -0.68
C ILE A 71 -37.46 -7.98 -0.99
N LEU A 72 -36.69 -7.15 -1.71
CA LEU A 72 -37.11 -5.78 -2.09
C LEU A 72 -38.38 -5.80 -2.95
N THR A 73 -38.45 -6.70 -3.95
CA THR A 73 -39.63 -6.83 -4.81
C THR A 73 -40.86 -7.19 -4.01
N VAL A 74 -40.76 -8.15 -3.09
CA VAL A 74 -41.89 -8.54 -2.22
C VAL A 74 -42.32 -7.36 -1.36
N LEU A 75 -41.41 -6.63 -0.74
CA LEU A 75 -41.75 -5.46 0.10
C LEU A 75 -42.47 -4.37 -0.72
N ILE A 76 -41.98 -4.06 -1.94
CA ILE A 76 -42.62 -3.06 -2.81
C ILE A 76 -44.02 -3.52 -3.23
N VAL A 77 -44.18 -4.80 -3.59
CA VAL A 77 -45.48 -5.35 -3.95
C VAL A 77 -46.47 -5.28 -2.79
N LEU A 78 -46.03 -5.60 -1.56
CA LEU A 78 -46.85 -5.46 -0.36
C LEU A 78 -47.26 -4.02 -0.14
N GLN A 79 -46.34 -3.06 -0.27
CA GLN A 79 -46.60 -1.62 -0.12
C GLN A 79 -47.64 -1.12 -1.12
N VAL A 80 -47.52 -1.52 -2.40
CA VAL A 80 -48.48 -1.16 -3.47
C VAL A 80 -49.88 -1.71 -3.20
N ASN A 81 -49.96 -2.86 -2.53
CA ASN A 81 -51.24 -3.48 -2.17
C ASN A 81 -51.84 -2.88 -0.85
N GLY A 82 -51.21 -1.85 -0.27
CA GLY A 82 -51.69 -1.17 0.92
C GLY A 82 -51.25 -1.77 2.24
N VAL A 83 -50.33 -2.73 2.23
CA VAL A 83 -49.71 -3.27 3.45
C VAL A 83 -48.64 -2.29 3.93
N ASN A 84 -48.75 -1.86 5.18
CA ASN A 84 -47.74 -0.97 5.75
C ASN A 84 -46.44 -1.75 6.07
N VAL A 85 -45.42 -1.55 5.24
CA VAL A 85 -44.10 -2.18 5.42
C VAL A 85 -43.10 -1.28 6.14
N SER A 86 -43.49 -0.13 6.66
CA SER A 86 -42.62 0.86 7.28
C SER A 86 -41.78 0.28 8.40
N SER A 87 -42.33 -0.56 9.26
CA SER A 87 -41.61 -1.20 10.36
C SER A 87 -40.57 -2.21 9.86
N VAL A 88 -40.88 -2.93 8.76
CA VAL A 88 -39.95 -3.86 8.13
C VAL A 88 -38.80 -3.09 7.50
N LEU A 89 -39.09 -1.99 6.78
CA LEU A 89 -38.09 -1.12 6.17
C LEU A 89 -37.20 -0.47 7.22
N ALA A 90 -37.75 -0.02 8.36
CA ALA A 90 -36.96 0.48 9.47
C ALA A 90 -35.98 -0.58 10.02
N GLY A 91 -36.48 -1.82 10.22
CA GLY A 91 -35.62 -2.94 10.65
C GLY A 91 -34.51 -3.28 9.64
N VAL A 92 -34.84 -3.34 8.35
CA VAL A 92 -33.85 -3.54 7.27
C VAL A 92 -32.83 -2.40 7.23
N GLY A 93 -33.27 -1.14 7.48
CA GLY A 93 -32.39 0.02 7.55
C GLY A 93 -31.38 -0.11 8.70
N ILE A 94 -31.85 -0.46 9.91
CA ILE A 94 -30.96 -0.68 11.07
C ILE A 94 -29.99 -1.83 10.78
N PHE A 95 -30.48 -2.94 10.24
CA PHE A 95 -29.62 -4.07 9.83
C PHE A 95 -28.56 -3.64 8.81
N GLY A 96 -28.95 -2.81 7.82
CA GLY A 96 -28.04 -2.24 6.82
C GLY A 96 -26.90 -1.43 7.44
N VAL A 97 -27.21 -0.60 8.46
CA VAL A 97 -26.19 0.17 9.19
C VAL A 97 -25.22 -0.77 9.94
N ILE A 98 -25.75 -1.73 10.68
CA ILE A 98 -24.94 -2.70 11.45
C ILE A 98 -24.03 -3.49 10.49
N PHE A 99 -24.58 -3.97 9.38
CA PHE A 99 -23.82 -4.68 8.36
C PHE A 99 -22.76 -3.80 7.69
N GLY A 100 -23.11 -2.54 7.37
CA GLY A 100 -22.18 -1.56 6.82
C GLY A 100 -20.99 -1.31 7.74
N LEU A 101 -21.22 -1.15 9.04
CA LEU A 101 -20.17 -1.02 10.03
C LEU A 101 -19.31 -2.29 10.13
N ALA A 102 -19.91 -3.48 10.04
CA ALA A 102 -19.19 -4.74 10.10
C ALA A 102 -18.20 -4.95 8.93
N ILE A 103 -18.54 -4.46 7.72
CA ILE A 103 -17.69 -4.59 6.53
C ILE A 103 -16.82 -3.35 6.25
N GLN A 104 -16.95 -2.29 7.05
CA GLN A 104 -16.28 -0.99 6.84
C GLN A 104 -14.77 -1.14 6.66
N ASP A 105 -14.13 -1.91 7.52
CA ASP A 105 -12.67 -2.09 7.49
C ASP A 105 -12.21 -2.84 6.23
N TRP A 106 -12.99 -3.81 5.77
CA TRP A 106 -12.71 -4.52 4.54
C TRP A 106 -12.80 -3.59 3.32
N LEU A 107 -13.79 -2.70 3.32
CA LEU A 107 -13.95 -1.71 2.25
C LEU A 107 -12.82 -0.69 2.25
N LYS A 108 -12.39 -0.21 3.44
CA LYS A 108 -11.21 0.66 3.58
C LYS A 108 -9.95 0.00 3.00
N ASP A 109 -9.73 -1.29 3.26
CA ASP A 109 -8.58 -2.03 2.71
C ASP A 109 -8.59 -2.02 1.17
N ILE A 110 -9.76 -2.27 0.56
CA ILE A 110 -9.91 -2.29 -0.91
C ILE A 110 -9.66 -0.91 -1.51
N ILE A 111 -10.28 0.12 -0.95
CA ILE A 111 -10.12 1.51 -1.42
C ILE A 111 -8.65 1.91 -1.32
N ARG A 112 -8.01 1.66 -0.17
CA ARG A 112 -6.60 2.00 0.02
C ARG A 112 -5.67 1.21 -0.89
N GLY A 113 -5.92 -0.09 -1.06
CA GLY A 113 -5.15 -0.93 -1.99
C GLY A 113 -5.27 -0.45 -3.44
N SER A 114 -6.45 0.00 -3.85
CA SER A 114 -6.66 0.61 -5.16
C SER A 114 -5.90 1.93 -5.31
N SER A 115 -5.94 2.81 -4.28
CA SER A 115 -5.18 4.08 -4.28
C SER A 115 -3.66 3.83 -4.35
N ILE A 116 -3.12 2.87 -3.60
CA ILE A 116 -1.69 2.54 -3.65
C ILE A 116 -1.25 2.25 -5.08
N ILE A 117 -2.08 1.53 -5.85
CA ILE A 117 -1.77 1.13 -7.23
C ILE A 117 -2.00 2.30 -8.20
N SER A 118 -3.13 3.03 -8.08
CA SER A 118 -3.50 4.08 -9.04
C SER A 118 -2.68 5.35 -8.89
N ASP A 119 -2.25 5.66 -7.68
CA ASP A 119 -1.50 6.88 -7.37
C ASP A 119 0.03 6.64 -7.38
N ASP A 120 0.46 5.43 -7.78
CA ASP A 120 1.88 5.02 -7.78
C ASP A 120 2.59 5.29 -6.44
N TYR A 121 1.89 5.04 -5.33
CA TYR A 121 2.39 5.34 -3.98
C TYR A 121 3.73 4.65 -3.70
N PHE A 122 3.85 3.39 -4.08
CA PHE A 122 5.05 2.56 -4.21
C PHE A 122 4.73 1.36 -5.10
N LYS A 123 5.77 0.69 -5.60
CA LYS A 123 5.65 -0.46 -6.53
C LYS A 123 6.20 -1.74 -5.92
N VAL A 124 5.79 -2.87 -6.50
CA VAL A 124 6.42 -4.16 -6.19
C VAL A 124 7.89 -4.09 -6.58
N GLY A 125 8.76 -4.41 -5.63
CA GLY A 125 10.21 -4.30 -5.78
C GLY A 125 10.83 -3.10 -5.07
N ASP A 126 10.05 -2.05 -4.78
CA ASP A 126 10.55 -0.90 -4.03
C ASP A 126 10.92 -1.30 -2.60
N VAL A 127 11.93 -0.63 -2.06
CA VAL A 127 12.25 -0.69 -0.63
C VAL A 127 11.59 0.49 0.05
N VAL A 128 10.77 0.20 1.05
CA VAL A 128 10.04 1.22 1.80
C VAL A 128 10.32 1.10 3.30
N LYS A 129 10.28 2.24 3.96
CA LYS A 129 10.24 2.31 5.41
C LYS A 129 8.79 2.57 5.83
N TYR A 130 8.23 1.61 6.55
CA TYR A 130 6.92 1.67 7.17
C TYR A 130 7.08 1.48 8.67
N ARG A 131 6.83 2.53 9.46
CA ARG A 131 7.12 2.55 10.90
C ARG A 131 8.58 2.14 11.16
N GLU A 132 8.80 1.11 11.97
CA GLU A 132 10.14 0.59 12.29
C GLU A 132 10.66 -0.46 11.30
N ILE A 133 9.87 -0.80 10.27
CA ILE A 133 10.21 -1.83 9.30
C ILE A 133 10.75 -1.17 8.04
N GLU A 134 11.96 -1.54 7.66
CA GLU A 134 12.54 -1.22 6.36
C GLU A 134 12.58 -2.49 5.53
N GLY A 135 11.82 -2.54 4.43
CA GLY A 135 11.64 -3.77 3.70
C GLY A 135 11.24 -3.59 2.24
N LYS A 136 11.48 -4.66 1.47
CA LYS A 136 11.11 -4.75 0.05
C LYS A 136 9.65 -5.15 -0.11
N ILE A 137 8.91 -4.42 -0.95
CA ILE A 137 7.56 -4.78 -1.34
C ILE A 137 7.58 -6.04 -2.21
N LEU A 138 6.98 -7.12 -1.72
CA LEU A 138 6.87 -8.38 -2.45
C LEU A 138 5.60 -8.46 -3.30
N ALA A 139 4.50 -7.96 -2.79
CA ALA A 139 3.21 -7.98 -3.46
C ALA A 139 2.27 -6.93 -2.90
N ILE A 140 1.49 -6.33 -3.77
CA ILE A 140 0.40 -5.42 -3.43
C ILE A 140 -0.89 -6.14 -3.81
N GLY A 141 -1.67 -6.51 -2.80
CA GLY A 141 -2.98 -7.14 -3.00
C GLY A 141 -4.11 -6.15 -2.76
N LEU A 142 -5.32 -6.58 -3.06
CA LEU A 142 -6.52 -5.76 -2.87
C LEU A 142 -6.74 -5.38 -1.39
N LYS A 143 -6.38 -6.26 -0.47
CA LYS A 143 -6.62 -6.10 0.96
C LYS A 143 -5.35 -5.89 1.78
N THR A 144 -4.23 -6.49 1.34
CA THR A 144 -2.97 -6.50 2.09
C THR A 144 -1.78 -6.29 1.17
N THR A 145 -0.80 -5.57 1.67
CA THR A 145 0.54 -5.45 1.08
C THR A 145 1.52 -6.33 1.86
N LYS A 146 2.39 -7.06 1.13
CA LYS A 146 3.42 -7.92 1.71
C LYS A 146 4.78 -7.26 1.61
N ILE A 147 5.47 -7.14 2.73
CA ILE A 147 6.80 -6.54 2.84
C ILE A 147 7.76 -7.61 3.39
N LYS A 148 8.94 -7.73 2.78
CA LYS A 148 10.05 -8.52 3.32
C LYS A 148 10.98 -7.59 4.07
N ASP A 149 11.06 -7.74 5.38
CA ASP A 149 11.97 -6.99 6.25
C ASP A 149 13.43 -7.31 5.86
N LEU A 150 14.23 -6.28 5.61
CA LEU A 150 15.64 -6.41 5.23
C LEU A 150 16.54 -6.84 6.38
N LYS A 151 16.15 -6.59 7.64
CA LYS A 151 16.94 -6.96 8.81
C LYS A 151 16.72 -8.41 9.21
N THR A 152 15.46 -8.84 9.26
CA THR A 152 15.06 -10.17 9.77
C THR A 152 14.75 -11.17 8.68
N SER A 153 14.59 -10.71 7.44
CA SER A 153 14.09 -11.49 6.28
C SER A 153 12.67 -12.02 6.45
N ASN A 154 11.94 -11.61 7.47
CA ASN A 154 10.56 -12.01 7.70
C ASN A 154 9.62 -11.38 6.67
N ILE A 155 8.58 -12.11 6.28
CA ILE A 155 7.51 -11.58 5.42
C ILE A 155 6.36 -11.13 6.31
N ILE A 156 6.05 -9.84 6.22
CA ILE A 156 5.00 -9.20 6.99
C ILE A 156 3.86 -8.85 6.04
N SER A 157 2.62 -9.25 6.40
CA SER A 157 1.41 -8.86 5.69
C SER A 157 0.72 -7.74 6.44
N ILE A 158 0.61 -6.58 5.81
CA ILE A 158 0.01 -5.37 6.38
C ILE A 158 -1.34 -5.15 5.70
N ALA A 159 -2.40 -4.92 6.50
CA ALA A 159 -3.69 -4.50 5.95
C ALA A 159 -3.53 -3.11 5.29
N ASN A 160 -4.04 -2.95 4.06
CA ASN A 160 -3.82 -1.73 3.29
C ASN A 160 -4.34 -0.47 4.01
N ARG A 161 -5.42 -0.58 4.80
CA ARG A 161 -5.97 0.53 5.60
C ARG A 161 -4.99 1.09 6.63
N ASN A 162 -3.99 0.29 7.03
CA ASN A 162 -2.99 0.69 8.02
C ASN A 162 -1.76 1.37 7.38
N ILE A 163 -1.70 1.43 6.04
CA ILE A 163 -0.60 2.09 5.32
C ILE A 163 -1.02 3.54 5.06
N ASP A 164 -0.94 4.38 6.10
CA ASP A 164 -1.28 5.80 5.98
C ASP A 164 -0.16 6.57 5.28
N GLU A 165 1.08 6.25 5.63
CA GLU A 165 2.29 6.81 5.03
C GLU A 165 3.36 5.72 4.86
N ALA A 166 4.18 5.85 3.82
CA ALA A 166 5.34 5.02 3.59
C ALA A 166 6.43 5.87 2.94
N GLN A 167 7.65 5.77 3.42
CA GLN A 167 8.79 6.45 2.85
C GLN A 167 9.51 5.50 1.89
N ILE A 168 9.65 5.87 0.62
CA ILE A 168 10.49 5.13 -0.32
C ILE A 168 11.95 5.36 0.07
N VAL A 169 12.69 4.30 0.28
CA VAL A 169 14.10 4.35 0.67
C VAL A 169 14.95 4.73 -0.54
N SER A 170 15.69 5.82 -0.43
CA SER A 170 16.60 6.29 -1.47
C SER A 170 17.76 5.32 -1.71
N GLU A 171 18.39 5.42 -2.87
CA GLU A 171 19.60 4.68 -3.24
C GLU A 171 20.88 5.22 -2.58
N PHE A 172 20.79 6.29 -1.80
CA PHE A 172 21.95 6.97 -1.22
C PHE A 172 22.22 6.54 0.23
N VAL A 173 23.49 6.33 0.51
CA VAL A 173 24.07 6.18 1.86
C VAL A 173 25.06 7.28 2.08
N TYR A 174 24.98 7.92 3.22
CA TYR A 174 25.95 8.91 3.63
C TYR A 174 26.90 8.32 4.68
N VAL A 175 28.20 8.41 4.43
CA VAL A 175 29.24 8.02 5.37
C VAL A 175 30.18 9.19 5.62
N LYS A 176 30.72 9.26 6.81
CA LYS A 176 31.64 10.31 7.22
C LYS A 176 33.05 9.71 7.34
N ILE A 177 34.04 10.38 6.77
CA ILE A 177 35.46 10.05 6.96
C ILE A 177 35.98 11.00 8.04
N PRO A 178 36.29 10.50 9.24
CA PRO A 178 36.84 11.32 10.29
C PRO A 178 38.35 11.54 10.05
N MET A 179 38.80 12.80 10.09
CA MET A 179 40.19 13.17 9.87
C MET A 179 40.70 13.95 11.08
N PRO A 180 41.83 13.54 11.68
CA PRO A 180 42.43 14.27 12.80
C PRO A 180 42.79 15.72 12.41
N TYR A 181 42.73 16.64 13.35
CA TYR A 181 43.05 18.07 13.14
C TYR A 181 44.50 18.32 12.74
N GLU A 182 45.43 17.40 13.10
CA GLU A 182 46.85 17.49 12.80
C GLU A 182 47.13 17.29 11.30
N VAL A 183 46.20 16.67 10.56
CA VAL A 183 46.36 16.42 9.13
C VAL A 183 46.03 17.67 8.33
N LYS A 184 47.01 18.16 7.56
CA LYS A 184 46.82 19.35 6.72
C LYS A 184 45.76 19.13 5.65
N LEU A 185 44.94 20.14 5.35
CA LEU A 185 43.81 20.06 4.42
C LEU A 185 44.16 19.38 3.09
N LYS A 186 45.23 19.79 2.41
CA LYS A 186 45.64 19.17 1.12
C LYS A 186 45.98 17.69 1.23
N GLN A 187 46.53 17.28 2.37
CA GLN A 187 46.83 15.85 2.62
C GLN A 187 45.52 15.10 2.91
N ALA A 188 44.62 15.66 3.70
CA ALA A 188 43.34 15.10 4.01
C ALA A 188 42.51 14.87 2.74
N GLU A 189 42.43 15.86 1.84
CA GLU A 189 41.73 15.74 0.55
C GLU A 189 42.28 14.61 -0.32
N LYS A 190 43.61 14.46 -0.39
CA LYS A 190 44.24 13.34 -1.13
C LYS A 190 43.88 12.00 -0.51
N VAL A 191 43.88 11.88 0.82
CA VAL A 191 43.48 10.65 1.51
C VAL A 191 42.00 10.34 1.25
N VAL A 192 41.14 11.35 1.26
CA VAL A 192 39.72 11.19 0.90
C VAL A 192 39.58 10.65 -0.52
N GLU A 193 40.33 11.17 -1.49
CA GLU A 193 40.32 10.66 -2.87
C GLU A 193 40.76 9.19 -2.96
N ASP A 194 41.78 8.77 -2.20
CA ASP A 194 42.24 7.37 -2.19
C ASP A 194 41.20 6.47 -1.52
N ILE A 195 40.54 6.91 -0.44
CA ILE A 195 39.42 6.22 0.20
C ILE A 195 38.23 6.08 -0.76
N LEU A 196 37.92 7.12 -1.53
CA LEU A 196 36.84 7.04 -2.53
C LEU A 196 37.10 5.93 -3.56
N LYS A 197 38.34 5.75 -4.00
CA LYS A 197 38.70 4.66 -4.93
C LYS A 197 38.46 3.27 -4.29
N LEU A 198 38.80 3.11 -3.01
CA LEU A 198 38.54 1.87 -2.26
C LEU A 198 37.03 1.61 -2.13
N ILE A 199 36.26 2.63 -1.76
CA ILE A 199 34.79 2.53 -1.66
C ILE A 199 34.19 2.14 -3.02
N GLN A 200 34.65 2.79 -4.11
CA GLN A 200 34.13 2.51 -5.47
C GLN A 200 34.38 1.09 -5.93
N ASN A 201 35.41 0.41 -5.44
CA ASN A 201 35.77 -0.98 -5.82
C ASN A 201 34.85 -2.02 -5.16
N ASN A 202 34.01 -1.64 -4.19
CA ASN A 202 33.08 -2.59 -3.55
C ASN A 202 31.94 -2.98 -4.50
N GLU A 203 31.61 -4.26 -4.57
CA GLU A 203 30.52 -4.79 -5.40
C GLU A 203 29.13 -4.24 -5.03
N THR A 204 28.98 -3.75 -3.80
CA THR A 204 27.71 -3.19 -3.30
C THR A 204 27.51 -1.74 -3.69
N VAL A 205 28.57 -1.07 -4.21
CA VAL A 205 28.61 0.35 -4.53
C VAL A 205 28.47 0.57 -6.03
N ILE A 206 27.48 1.35 -6.44
CA ILE A 206 27.31 1.75 -7.84
C ILE A 206 28.19 2.95 -8.15
N LYS A 207 28.17 3.96 -7.26
CA LYS A 207 28.95 5.19 -7.40
C LYS A 207 29.22 5.77 -6.03
N CYS A 208 30.34 6.46 -5.87
CA CYS A 208 30.61 7.29 -4.71
C CYS A 208 31.01 8.71 -5.11
N ARG A 209 30.72 9.69 -4.26
CA ARG A 209 31.00 11.10 -4.50
C ARG A 209 31.37 11.80 -3.19
N TYR A 210 32.44 12.55 -3.20
CA TYR A 210 32.78 13.46 -2.13
C TYR A 210 31.87 14.68 -2.16
N LEU A 211 31.26 15.02 -1.04
CA LEU A 211 30.34 16.17 -0.91
C LEU A 211 30.98 17.38 -0.23
N GLY A 212 32.08 17.21 0.49
CA GLY A 212 32.76 18.27 1.22
C GLY A 212 32.90 17.97 2.70
N VAL A 213 33.46 18.93 3.43
CA VAL A 213 33.49 18.91 4.89
C VAL A 213 32.10 19.21 5.43
N THR A 214 31.61 18.35 6.32
CA THR A 214 30.24 18.49 6.89
C THR A 214 30.26 19.06 8.29
N GLU A 215 31.34 18.80 9.08
CA GLU A 215 31.36 19.18 10.47
C GLU A 215 32.81 19.33 10.97
N LEU A 216 33.04 20.28 11.84
CA LEU A 216 34.23 20.38 12.70
C LEU A 216 33.82 19.82 14.07
N ALA A 217 33.95 18.49 14.22
CA ALA A 217 33.55 17.79 15.44
C ALA A 217 34.64 17.96 16.56
N ASP A 218 34.32 17.58 17.80
CA ASP A 218 35.17 17.79 18.96
C ASP A 218 36.61 17.23 18.80
N SER A 219 36.78 16.15 18.05
CA SER A 219 38.08 15.45 17.91
C SER A 219 38.46 15.14 16.46
N ALA A 220 37.66 15.59 15.47
CA ALA A 220 37.90 15.33 14.07
C ALA A 220 37.24 16.33 13.14
N ILE A 221 37.77 16.46 11.92
CA ILE A 221 37.11 17.12 10.80
C ILE A 221 36.38 16.01 10.03
N GLU A 222 35.08 16.13 9.84
CA GLU A 222 34.25 15.14 9.16
C GLU A 222 34.05 15.46 7.68
N TYR A 223 34.50 14.55 6.82
CA TYR A 223 34.35 14.63 5.38
C TYR A 223 33.21 13.74 4.92
N LEU A 224 32.20 14.33 4.27
CA LEU A 224 30.99 13.63 3.86
C LEU A 224 31.15 12.98 2.48
N VAL A 225 30.81 11.70 2.40
CA VAL A 225 30.77 10.92 1.17
C VAL A 225 29.37 10.37 0.97
N GLU A 226 28.84 10.57 -0.23
CA GLU A 226 27.61 9.95 -0.72
C GLU A 226 27.97 8.70 -1.50
N VAL A 227 27.35 7.59 -1.11
CA VAL A 227 27.50 6.28 -1.76
C VAL A 227 26.17 5.89 -2.37
N THR A 228 26.11 5.71 -3.67
CA THR A 228 24.95 5.20 -4.39
C THR A 228 25.00 3.68 -4.41
N CYS A 229 23.92 3.02 -4.00
CA CYS A 229 23.83 1.56 -3.94
C CYS A 229 22.39 1.09 -4.19
N ASN A 230 22.22 -0.22 -4.40
CA ASN A 230 20.87 -0.78 -4.42
C ASN A 230 20.22 -0.64 -3.03
N PRO A 231 19.01 -0.09 -2.91
CA PRO A 231 18.32 0.08 -1.63
C PRO A 231 18.21 -1.19 -0.78
N GLU A 232 18.10 -2.37 -1.40
CA GLU A 232 18.08 -3.65 -0.70
C GLU A 232 19.41 -3.98 -0.01
N LYS A 233 20.54 -3.50 -0.56
CA LYS A 233 21.91 -3.73 -0.07
C LYS A 233 22.44 -2.55 0.75
N LYS A 234 21.61 -1.56 1.07
CA LYS A 234 22.01 -0.31 1.72
C LYS A 234 22.80 -0.53 3.02
N LEU A 235 22.35 -1.46 3.86
CA LEU A 235 23.04 -1.80 5.10
C LEU A 235 24.43 -2.41 4.85
N GLN A 236 24.56 -3.25 3.82
CA GLN A 236 25.82 -3.86 3.46
C GLN A 236 26.75 -2.81 2.84
N ALA A 237 26.28 -2.02 1.88
CA ALA A 237 27.05 -0.96 1.26
C ALA A 237 27.62 0.04 2.28
N ARG A 238 26.83 0.36 3.32
CA ARG A 238 27.31 1.19 4.42
C ARG A 238 28.47 0.53 5.19
N ARG A 239 28.37 -0.76 5.50
CA ARG A 239 29.43 -1.50 6.21
C ARG A 239 30.69 -1.60 5.37
N ASP A 240 30.55 -1.93 4.09
CA ASP A 240 31.65 -2.02 3.13
C ASP A 240 32.36 -0.66 2.99
N ALA A 241 31.58 0.44 2.89
CA ALA A 241 32.16 1.78 2.82
C ALA A 241 32.93 2.15 4.11
N ILE A 242 32.39 1.82 5.29
CA ILE A 242 33.09 2.06 6.57
C ILE A 242 34.38 1.23 6.64
N HIS A 243 34.34 -0.03 6.19
CA HIS A 243 35.54 -0.87 6.14
C HIS A 243 36.61 -0.26 5.22
N SER A 244 36.22 0.19 4.01
CA SER A 244 37.14 0.87 3.09
C SER A 244 37.70 2.18 3.64
N ILE A 245 36.94 2.90 4.47
CA ILE A 245 37.42 4.09 5.19
C ILE A 245 38.55 3.70 6.16
N LEU A 246 38.36 2.65 6.95
CA LEU A 246 39.36 2.16 7.89
C LEU A 246 40.64 1.71 7.16
N GLU A 247 40.50 0.92 6.10
CA GLU A 247 41.63 0.50 5.26
C GLU A 247 42.40 1.70 4.68
N GLY A 248 41.67 2.71 4.18
CA GLY A 248 42.29 3.89 3.58
C GLY A 248 43.00 4.78 4.60
N LEU A 249 42.47 4.91 5.81
CA LEU A 249 43.16 5.62 6.91
C LEU A 249 44.45 4.87 7.31
N GLU A 250 44.37 3.55 7.50
CA GLU A 250 45.51 2.72 7.86
C GLU A 250 46.62 2.76 6.79
N ALA A 251 46.26 2.62 5.49
CA ALA A 251 47.19 2.72 4.39
C ALA A 251 47.94 4.05 4.31
N ASN A 252 47.32 5.13 4.74
CA ASN A 252 47.91 6.48 4.82
C ASN A 252 48.55 6.79 6.19
N LYS A 253 48.62 5.80 7.10
CA LYS A 253 49.19 5.94 8.45
C LYS A 253 48.51 7.05 9.26
N ILE A 254 47.22 7.12 9.14
CA ILE A 254 46.37 8.05 9.92
C ILE A 254 45.59 7.24 10.92
N ASP A 255 45.75 7.54 12.19
CA ASP A 255 44.99 6.89 13.25
C ASP A 255 43.55 7.39 13.24
N VAL A 256 42.62 6.47 13.54
CA VAL A 256 41.22 6.87 13.71
C VAL A 256 41.08 7.81 14.89
N PRO A 257 40.52 9.01 14.70
CA PRO A 257 40.39 9.97 15.78
C PRO A 257 39.59 9.40 16.96
N TYR A 258 40.08 9.63 18.15
CA TYR A 258 39.39 9.30 19.40
C TYR A 258 39.17 10.55 20.24
N THR A 259 38.26 10.49 21.18
CA THR A 259 37.92 11.63 22.04
C THR A 259 39.14 12.08 22.83
N GLN A 260 39.58 13.34 22.66
CA GLN A 260 40.65 13.97 23.38
C GLN A 260 40.09 14.94 24.43
N ILE A 261 40.65 14.91 25.62
CA ILE A 261 40.25 15.79 26.73
C ILE A 261 41.50 16.45 27.31
N ASP A 262 41.61 17.76 27.15
CA ASP A 262 42.64 18.57 27.79
C ASP A 262 42.18 18.97 29.18
N ILE A 263 42.93 18.52 30.22
CA ILE A 263 42.66 18.84 31.60
C ILE A 263 43.63 19.96 32.04
N HIS A 264 43.11 21.15 32.17
CA HIS A 264 43.87 22.27 32.77
C HIS A 264 43.68 22.25 34.29
N ASN A 265 44.67 21.78 35.04
CA ASN A 265 44.72 21.98 36.49
C ASN A 265 45.11 23.42 36.78
N LYS A 266 44.23 24.18 37.43
CA LYS A 266 44.52 25.52 37.97
C LYS A 266 45.28 25.45 39.29
#